data_c4df2a593ba8fcfe362f092409a4e650
#
_entry.id   c4df2a593ba8fcfe362f092409a4e650
#
_cell.length_a   1.000
_cell.length_b   1.000
_cell.length_c   1.000
_cell.angle_alpha   90.00
_cell.angle_beta   90.00
_cell.angle_gamma   90.00
#
_symmetry.space_group_name_H-M   'P 1'
#
loop_
_entity.id
_entity.type
_entity.pdbx_description
1 polymer ?
#
loop_
_entity_poly.entity_id
_entity_poly.type
_entity_poly.pdbx_seq_one_letter_code
_entity_poly.pdbx_strand_id
1 'polypeptide(L)'
;MGVCGNTNNINIVSMKERKKDKDRINQVQIEDSHMIKIDKNMYKVGPSVCKIKCLNRNGTGFFIKIKKSNEEESCYLMTNEHVLTKEIVELKKNMYVYYDFETKEKKINLNKDKRFIKEFTEMDLDIIVIEILEEDNIDKKYFLSPYMGNISEGLEGSNIYITQFPKGENLTYSKGKIIRIENYELTHNSTTDIGSSGSPIFLQNSSEVIGIHKQAHEKKPENYGNFLYPIIKSIKSNNKNGVYYIGNWSNGMRHGKGTLYNRKGNTIYEGDFINDKFEGDGKYYWEDGQYYIGQFLNGLKHGKGIIYYKNGHIKYEGDFIKENLEGDGKYYYKNGEYYIGHFLNGQRDGKGTIYYKNGKIKYEGDFKEDKTEGNGKFIWEDGEYYIGQFLNSQSHGKGIEYYKDGNIKYDGDFIKDKHEGNGKYIWKDGEYYIGEYFNGLRHGKGKIYYKNGHIKYEGDFKEDKFEGNGRYNFENGEYYIGEYSKDQRNGKGILYDKNGNIKYEGEFINDKFNK
;
A
#
# COMPACT_ATOMS: atom_id res chain seq x y z
N MET A 1 26.66 -9.07 -54.14
CA MET A 1 25.85 -8.23 -55.02
C MET A 1 24.49 -8.16 -54.41
N GLY A 2 24.24 -7.05 -53.73
CA GLY A 2 22.99 -6.85 -52.99
C GLY A 2 21.89 -6.32 -53.89
N VAL A 3 20.73 -6.88 -53.76
CA VAL A 3 19.51 -6.30 -54.32
C VAL A 3 18.96 -5.32 -53.27
N CYS A 4 19.18 -4.02 -53.51
CA CYS A 4 18.53 -2.97 -52.77
C CYS A 4 17.02 -3.00 -53.06
N GLY A 5 16.21 -3.33 -52.07
CA GLY A 5 14.78 -3.17 -52.13
C GLY A 5 14.41 -1.68 -52.27
N ASN A 6 13.56 -1.36 -53.23
CA ASN A 6 13.05 -0.03 -53.50
C ASN A 6 12.41 0.59 -52.27
N THR A 7 13.04 1.62 -51.74
CA THR A 7 12.51 2.43 -50.64
C THR A 7 11.53 3.45 -51.18
N ASN A 8 10.22 3.25 -51.02
CA ASN A 8 9.19 4.22 -51.37
C ASN A 8 8.99 5.27 -50.27
N ASN A 9 10.02 6.03 -49.93
CA ASN A 9 9.89 7.22 -49.10
C ASN A 9 9.56 8.43 -49.96
N ILE A 10 8.42 9.06 -49.71
CA ILE A 10 8.00 10.28 -50.41
C ILE A 10 8.36 11.48 -49.55
N ASN A 11 9.38 12.24 -49.94
CA ASN A 11 9.69 13.55 -49.34
C ASN A 11 8.76 14.61 -49.87
N ILE A 12 7.98 15.25 -49.00
CA ILE A 12 7.18 16.44 -49.38
C ILE A 12 8.10 17.64 -49.25
N VAL A 13 8.73 18.02 -50.37
CA VAL A 13 9.57 19.22 -50.44
C VAL A 13 8.70 20.44 -50.20
N SER A 14 9.05 21.19 -49.14
CA SER A 14 8.59 22.52 -48.75
C SER A 14 7.23 22.98 -49.29
N MET A 15 6.16 22.64 -48.58
CA MET A 15 4.82 23.21 -48.80
C MET A 15 4.68 24.69 -48.37
N LYS A 16 5.75 25.35 -47.95
CA LYS A 16 5.71 26.77 -47.51
C LYS A 16 5.31 27.77 -48.59
N GLU A 17 5.45 27.42 -49.87
CA GLU A 17 5.24 28.40 -50.96
C GLU A 17 3.91 28.34 -51.70
N ARG A 18 2.97 27.40 -51.41
CA ARG A 18 1.76 27.25 -52.24
C ARG A 18 0.44 27.24 -51.45
N LYS A 19 0.18 28.29 -50.70
CA LYS A 19 -1.14 28.51 -50.06
C LYS A 19 -2.19 29.12 -51.00
N LYS A 20 -1.93 29.28 -52.31
CA LYS A 20 -2.81 30.03 -53.23
C LYS A 20 -3.65 29.24 -54.22
N ASP A 21 -3.48 27.91 -54.38
CA ASP A 21 -4.28 27.18 -55.35
C ASP A 21 -5.02 26.01 -54.71
N LYS A 22 -6.29 26.19 -54.40
CA LYS A 22 -7.19 25.17 -53.84
C LYS A 22 -7.56 24.06 -54.84
N ASP A 23 -7.27 24.19 -56.12
CA ASP A 23 -7.78 23.30 -57.18
C ASP A 23 -6.71 22.38 -57.83
N ARG A 24 -5.47 22.33 -57.33
CA ARG A 24 -4.41 21.47 -57.87
C ARG A 24 -3.93 20.36 -56.92
N ILE A 25 -4.81 19.75 -56.14
CA ILE A 25 -4.45 18.81 -55.06
C ILE A 25 -4.18 17.35 -55.56
N ASN A 26 -4.06 17.13 -56.85
CA ASN A 26 -3.92 15.74 -57.34
C ASN A 26 -2.53 15.32 -57.82
N GLN A 27 -1.50 16.17 -57.77
CA GLN A 27 -0.17 15.78 -58.25
C GLN A 27 0.94 16.46 -57.46
N VAL A 28 1.76 15.69 -56.74
CA VAL A 28 3.08 16.12 -56.25
C VAL A 28 4.12 15.50 -57.17
N GLN A 29 4.93 16.33 -57.84
CA GLN A 29 6.06 15.89 -58.64
C GLN A 29 7.20 15.46 -57.73
N ILE A 30 7.67 14.23 -57.91
CA ILE A 30 8.86 13.68 -57.29
C ILE A 30 9.93 13.64 -58.38
N GLU A 31 11.13 14.10 -58.07
CA GLU A 31 12.31 13.90 -58.92
C GLU A 31 12.59 12.39 -58.96
N ASP A 32 12.29 11.77 -60.05
CA ASP A 32 12.36 10.45 -60.62
C ASP A 32 10.98 9.79 -60.85
N SER A 33 10.50 10.01 -62.04
CA SER A 33 9.61 9.24 -62.94
C SER A 33 8.48 8.35 -62.42
N HIS A 34 8.06 8.39 -61.14
CA HIS A 34 6.88 7.66 -60.65
C HIS A 34 5.93 8.61 -59.91
N MET A 35 4.83 9.01 -60.53
CA MET A 35 3.72 9.72 -59.88
C MET A 35 3.01 8.74 -58.91
N ILE A 36 3.18 8.95 -57.61
CA ILE A 36 2.41 8.25 -56.59
C ILE A 36 1.18 9.11 -56.27
N LYS A 37 -0.01 8.56 -56.50
CA LYS A 37 -1.26 9.14 -56.07
C LYS A 37 -1.30 9.18 -54.55
N ILE A 38 -1.11 10.35 -53.92
CA ILE A 38 -1.27 10.52 -52.47
C ILE A 38 -2.76 10.28 -52.14
N ASP A 39 -3.02 9.36 -51.27
CA ASP A 39 -4.35 9.12 -50.76
C ASP A 39 -4.86 10.39 -50.04
N LYS A 40 -6.10 10.79 -50.32
CA LYS A 40 -6.74 11.96 -49.67
C LYS A 40 -6.67 11.86 -48.14
N ASN A 41 -6.69 10.66 -47.58
CA ASN A 41 -6.59 10.46 -46.15
C ASN A 41 -5.20 10.77 -45.61
N MET A 42 -4.13 10.44 -46.33
CA MET A 42 -2.75 10.76 -45.91
C MET A 42 -2.56 12.29 -45.77
N TYR A 43 -3.09 13.07 -46.73
CA TYR A 43 -3.03 14.53 -46.63
C TYR A 43 -3.85 15.09 -45.48
N LYS A 44 -5.01 14.47 -45.20
CA LYS A 44 -5.92 14.88 -44.12
C LYS A 44 -5.31 14.73 -42.71
N VAL A 45 -4.51 13.69 -42.50
CA VAL A 45 -3.93 13.40 -41.15
C VAL A 45 -2.62 14.15 -40.90
N GLY A 46 -1.91 14.60 -41.95
CA GLY A 46 -0.62 15.29 -41.83
C GLY A 46 -0.58 16.44 -40.82
N PRO A 47 -1.60 17.34 -40.83
CA PRO A 47 -1.66 18.47 -39.87
C PRO A 47 -1.70 18.06 -38.40
N SER A 48 -2.11 16.83 -38.09
CA SER A 48 -2.29 16.28 -36.77
C SER A 48 -1.04 15.57 -36.23
N VAL A 49 -0.06 15.33 -37.11
CA VAL A 49 1.21 14.70 -36.75
C VAL A 49 2.22 15.79 -36.47
N CYS A 50 2.93 15.69 -35.38
CA CYS A 50 3.84 16.71 -34.93
C CYS A 50 5.26 16.19 -34.74
N LYS A 51 6.21 17.06 -35.01
CA LYS A 51 7.60 16.91 -34.62
C LYS A 51 7.75 17.38 -33.17
N ILE A 52 8.33 16.55 -32.35
CA ILE A 52 8.58 16.83 -30.93
C ILE A 52 10.05 17.19 -30.75
N LYS A 53 10.29 18.28 -30.02
CA LYS A 53 11.62 18.67 -29.55
C LYS A 53 11.59 18.87 -28.04
N CYS A 54 12.42 18.15 -27.32
CA CYS A 54 12.60 18.31 -25.89
C CYS A 54 14.07 18.08 -25.51
N LEU A 55 14.71 19.13 -24.99
CA LEU A 55 16.16 19.14 -24.75
C LEU A 55 16.93 18.77 -26.04
N ASN A 56 17.75 17.73 -26.01
CA ASN A 56 18.53 17.24 -27.14
C ASN A 56 17.85 16.09 -27.90
N ARG A 57 16.56 15.84 -27.66
CA ARG A 57 15.80 14.74 -28.27
C ARG A 57 14.80 15.25 -29.29
N ASN A 58 14.66 14.52 -30.38
CA ASN A 58 13.67 14.74 -31.41
C ASN A 58 12.89 13.45 -31.64
N GLY A 59 11.62 13.56 -31.98
CA GLY A 59 10.78 12.44 -32.33
C GLY A 59 9.50 12.90 -33.00
N THR A 60 8.68 11.95 -33.35
CA THR A 60 7.33 12.17 -33.89
C THR A 60 6.30 11.95 -32.82
N GLY A 61 5.21 12.68 -32.88
CA GLY A 61 4.01 12.44 -32.07
C GLY A 61 2.78 12.84 -32.87
N PHE A 62 1.61 12.62 -32.29
CA PHE A 62 0.35 13.00 -32.91
C PHE A 62 -0.70 13.35 -31.88
N PHE A 63 -1.61 14.22 -32.27
CA PHE A 63 -2.74 14.58 -31.45
C PHE A 63 -3.91 13.61 -31.67
N ILE A 64 -4.52 13.15 -30.60
CA ILE A 64 -5.62 12.21 -30.62
C ILE A 64 -6.71 12.61 -29.63
N LYS A 65 -7.96 12.45 -29.99
CA LYS A 65 -9.11 12.65 -29.12
C LYS A 65 -9.72 11.30 -28.73
N ILE A 66 -10.06 11.17 -27.47
CA ILE A 66 -10.65 9.96 -26.93
C ILE A 66 -11.96 10.32 -26.25
N LYS A 67 -13.06 9.74 -26.72
CA LYS A 67 -14.38 9.89 -26.13
C LYS A 67 -14.46 8.98 -24.89
N LYS A 68 -14.62 9.57 -23.70
CA LYS A 68 -14.78 8.85 -22.45
C LYS A 68 -16.17 8.20 -22.32
N SER A 69 -16.37 7.35 -21.32
CA SER A 69 -17.65 6.66 -21.07
C SER A 69 -18.82 7.60 -20.76
N ASN A 70 -18.54 8.82 -20.31
CA ASN A 70 -19.51 9.89 -20.05
C ASN A 70 -19.77 10.81 -21.25
N GLU A 71 -19.38 10.40 -22.46
CA GLU A 71 -19.44 11.17 -23.71
C GLU A 71 -18.51 12.39 -23.80
N GLU A 72 -17.78 12.73 -22.76
CA GLU A 72 -16.80 13.79 -22.75
C GLU A 72 -15.57 13.43 -23.60
N GLU A 73 -15.18 14.32 -24.51
CA GLU A 73 -13.97 14.17 -25.32
C GLU A 73 -12.77 14.76 -24.56
N SER A 74 -11.74 13.95 -24.37
CA SER A 74 -10.43 14.41 -23.88
C SER A 74 -9.39 14.32 -24.97
N CYS A 75 -8.52 15.29 -25.01
CA CYS A 75 -7.50 15.49 -26.03
C CYS A 75 -6.12 15.11 -25.47
N TYR A 76 -5.34 14.39 -26.26
CA TYR A 76 -4.03 13.89 -25.87
C TYR A 76 -3.01 14.07 -26.99
N LEU A 77 -1.74 14.21 -26.60
CA LEU A 77 -0.57 13.97 -27.44
C LEU A 77 -0.03 12.59 -27.11
N MET A 78 0.27 11.79 -28.12
CA MET A 78 0.92 10.49 -27.98
C MET A 78 2.26 10.47 -28.69
N THR A 79 3.25 9.84 -28.07
CA THR A 79 4.58 9.57 -28.62
C THR A 79 5.19 8.37 -27.89
N ASN A 80 6.42 7.99 -28.25
CA ASN A 80 7.14 6.95 -27.53
C ASN A 80 7.78 7.49 -26.24
N GLU A 81 7.92 6.60 -25.25
CA GLU A 81 8.57 6.94 -23.98
C GLU A 81 10.03 7.30 -24.18
N HIS A 82 10.77 6.56 -25.02
CA HIS A 82 12.18 6.88 -25.30
C HIS A 82 12.39 8.25 -25.98
N VAL A 83 11.36 8.88 -26.54
CA VAL A 83 11.37 10.28 -27.03
C VAL A 83 11.24 11.24 -25.85
N LEU A 84 10.35 10.95 -24.89
CA LEU A 84 10.10 11.75 -23.70
C LEU A 84 10.23 10.88 -22.44
N THR A 85 11.47 10.67 -21.99
CA THR A 85 11.75 9.77 -20.88
C THR A 85 11.17 10.26 -19.55
N LYS A 86 10.99 9.33 -18.62
CA LYS A 86 10.51 9.57 -17.25
C LYS A 86 11.27 10.72 -16.57
N GLU A 87 12.60 10.76 -16.73
CA GLU A 87 13.43 11.82 -16.15
C GLU A 87 13.09 13.21 -16.70
N ILE A 88 12.80 13.31 -18.01
CA ILE A 88 12.39 14.58 -18.64
C ILE A 88 11.05 15.06 -18.04
N VAL A 89 10.12 14.16 -17.84
CA VAL A 89 8.80 14.44 -17.24
C VAL A 89 8.93 14.83 -15.77
N GLU A 90 9.74 14.10 -14.99
CA GLU A 90 9.98 14.38 -13.57
C GLU A 90 10.64 15.75 -13.34
N LEU A 91 11.50 16.18 -14.26
CA LEU A 91 12.11 17.51 -14.23
C LEU A 91 11.13 18.64 -14.57
N LYS A 92 9.84 18.33 -14.85
CA LYS A 92 8.79 19.30 -15.23
C LYS A 92 9.24 20.23 -16.38
N LYS A 93 10.04 19.70 -17.31
CA LYS A 93 10.56 20.48 -18.45
C LYS A 93 9.47 20.82 -19.45
N ASN A 94 9.74 21.79 -20.30
CA ASN A 94 8.88 22.12 -21.42
C ASN A 94 9.31 21.30 -22.64
N MET A 95 8.34 20.87 -23.43
CA MET A 95 8.57 20.37 -24.78
C MET A 95 7.97 21.33 -25.81
N TYR A 96 8.49 21.28 -27.01
CA TYR A 96 7.99 22.03 -28.16
C TYR A 96 7.43 21.05 -29.18
N VAL A 97 6.24 21.33 -29.69
CA VAL A 97 5.58 20.55 -30.75
C VAL A 97 5.36 21.43 -31.97
N TYR A 98 5.78 20.93 -33.13
CA TYR A 98 5.63 21.60 -34.44
C TYR A 98 4.64 20.76 -35.25
N TYR A 99 3.50 21.35 -35.63
CA TYR A 99 2.39 20.66 -36.28
C TYR A 99 1.79 21.54 -37.41
N ASP A 100 0.72 21.09 -38.06
CA ASP A 100 0.14 21.72 -39.24
C ASP A 100 1.20 21.94 -40.33
N PHE A 101 1.91 20.83 -40.69
CA PHE A 101 3.06 20.88 -41.60
C PHE A 101 4.19 21.83 -41.12
N GLU A 102 4.44 21.83 -39.83
CA GLU A 102 5.43 22.68 -39.15
C GLU A 102 5.14 24.18 -39.23
N THR A 103 3.95 24.61 -39.66
CA THR A 103 3.55 26.03 -39.69
C THR A 103 3.17 26.58 -38.32
N LYS A 104 2.94 25.69 -37.34
CA LYS A 104 2.56 26.04 -35.97
C LYS A 104 3.50 25.41 -34.97
N GLU A 105 3.78 26.15 -33.90
CA GLU A 105 4.57 25.75 -32.78
C GLU A 105 3.78 25.94 -31.48
N LYS A 106 3.88 24.99 -30.56
CA LYS A 106 3.38 25.12 -29.21
C LYS A 106 4.40 24.62 -28.19
N LYS A 107 4.46 25.34 -27.08
CA LYS A 107 5.20 24.96 -25.88
C LYS A 107 4.25 24.27 -24.90
N ILE A 108 4.52 23.03 -24.54
CA ILE A 108 3.72 22.24 -23.61
C ILE A 108 4.54 21.99 -22.36
N ASN A 109 3.98 22.31 -21.19
CA ASN A 109 4.63 22.08 -19.89
C ASN A 109 4.31 20.67 -19.39
N LEU A 110 5.35 19.89 -19.06
CA LEU A 110 5.25 18.50 -18.61
C LEU A 110 5.10 18.43 -17.08
N ASN A 111 4.08 19.06 -16.52
CA ASN A 111 3.80 19.04 -15.09
C ASN A 111 2.67 18.06 -14.74
N LYS A 112 3.01 16.92 -14.11
CA LYS A 112 2.06 15.88 -13.67
C LYS A 112 1.03 16.39 -12.65
N ASP A 113 1.30 17.48 -11.93
CA ASP A 113 0.35 18.05 -10.98
C ASP A 113 -0.81 18.79 -11.68
N LYS A 114 -0.59 19.23 -12.94
CA LYS A 114 -1.55 20.01 -13.72
C LYS A 114 -2.27 19.22 -14.81
N ARG A 115 -1.62 18.18 -15.35
CA ARG A 115 -2.16 17.41 -16.46
C ARG A 115 -1.89 15.91 -16.29
N PHE A 116 -2.73 15.09 -16.89
CA PHE A 116 -2.48 13.66 -16.97
C PHE A 116 -1.29 13.40 -17.90
N ILE A 117 -0.26 12.73 -17.37
CA ILE A 117 0.89 12.24 -18.15
C ILE A 117 1.13 10.80 -17.69
N LYS A 118 1.06 9.85 -18.62
CA LYS A 118 1.25 8.42 -18.33
C LYS A 118 2.19 7.76 -19.32
N GLU A 119 3.16 7.08 -18.78
CA GLU A 119 4.06 6.15 -19.45
C GLU A 119 3.45 4.73 -19.36
N PHE A 120 3.53 3.97 -20.45
CA PHE A 120 2.98 2.61 -20.54
C PHE A 120 4.09 1.56 -20.72
N THR A 121 5.22 1.74 -20.07
CA THR A 121 6.41 0.89 -20.15
C THR A 121 6.23 -0.48 -19.48
N GLU A 122 5.31 -0.59 -18.52
CA GLU A 122 5.08 -1.82 -17.72
C GLU A 122 4.52 -3.00 -18.53
N MET A 123 4.10 -2.76 -19.78
CA MET A 123 3.59 -3.78 -20.71
C MET A 123 4.54 -3.99 -21.91
N ASP A 124 5.81 -3.61 -21.80
CA ASP A 124 6.72 -3.45 -22.94
C ASP A 124 6.19 -2.48 -24.02
N LEU A 125 5.20 -1.67 -23.67
CA LEU A 125 4.67 -0.64 -24.55
C LEU A 125 5.49 0.65 -24.35
N ASP A 126 6.29 0.97 -25.34
CA ASP A 126 7.07 2.20 -25.37
C ASP A 126 6.19 3.38 -25.80
N ILE A 127 5.24 3.77 -24.94
CA ILE A 127 4.28 4.84 -25.22
C ILE A 127 4.15 5.76 -24.01
N ILE A 128 4.11 7.06 -24.30
CA ILE A 128 3.72 8.10 -23.34
C ILE A 128 2.50 8.87 -23.88
N VAL A 129 1.54 9.10 -22.99
CA VAL A 129 0.30 9.85 -23.26
C VAL A 129 0.29 11.11 -22.41
N ILE A 130 0.06 12.26 -23.03
CA ILE A 130 0.07 13.57 -22.41
C ILE A 130 -1.25 14.25 -22.68
N GLU A 131 -1.99 14.63 -21.65
CA GLU A 131 -3.23 15.39 -21.78
C GLU A 131 -2.95 16.79 -22.35
N ILE A 132 -3.74 17.19 -23.34
CA ILE A 132 -3.74 18.53 -23.90
C ILE A 132 -4.87 19.31 -23.24
N LEU A 133 -4.51 20.37 -22.54
CA LEU A 133 -5.44 21.22 -21.81
C LEU A 133 -5.95 22.37 -22.71
N GLU A 134 -7.05 22.99 -22.33
CA GLU A 134 -7.59 24.16 -23.05
C GLU A 134 -6.58 25.31 -23.13
N GLU A 135 -5.77 25.51 -22.09
CA GLU A 135 -4.69 26.52 -22.03
C GLU A 135 -3.59 26.30 -23.06
N ASP A 136 -3.39 25.06 -23.56
CA ASP A 136 -2.45 24.79 -24.65
C ASP A 136 -2.92 25.38 -25.99
N ASN A 137 -4.22 25.71 -26.10
CA ASN A 137 -4.83 26.38 -27.25
C ASN A 137 -4.50 25.69 -28.59
N ILE A 138 -4.73 24.37 -28.67
CA ILE A 138 -4.62 23.56 -29.88
C ILE A 138 -6.02 23.27 -30.40
N ASP A 139 -6.30 23.68 -31.63
CA ASP A 139 -7.61 23.54 -32.26
C ASP A 139 -8.03 22.07 -32.39
N LYS A 140 -9.27 21.76 -32.01
CA LYS A 140 -9.85 20.39 -32.02
C LYS A 140 -9.79 19.70 -33.39
N LYS A 141 -9.70 20.44 -34.49
CA LYS A 141 -9.56 19.88 -35.84
C LYS A 141 -8.26 19.09 -36.07
N TYR A 142 -7.23 19.33 -35.24
CA TYR A 142 -5.95 18.61 -35.30
C TYR A 142 -5.94 17.28 -34.55
N PHE A 143 -7.03 16.90 -33.90
CA PHE A 143 -7.09 15.64 -33.15
C PHE A 143 -7.66 14.50 -33.99
N LEU A 144 -6.86 13.45 -34.16
CA LEU A 144 -7.23 12.21 -34.84
C LEU A 144 -8.19 11.38 -33.98
N SER A 145 -8.88 10.44 -34.60
CA SER A 145 -9.70 9.45 -33.91
C SER A 145 -8.94 8.12 -33.82
N PRO A 146 -9.04 7.39 -32.69
CA PRO A 146 -8.48 6.05 -32.59
C PRO A 146 -9.34 5.04 -33.32
N TYR A 147 -8.73 4.00 -33.89
CA TYR A 147 -9.41 2.81 -34.34
C TYR A 147 -9.90 2.01 -33.13
N MET A 148 -11.17 1.61 -33.15
CA MET A 148 -11.82 0.93 -32.04
C MET A 148 -12.22 -0.52 -32.34
N GLY A 149 -11.83 -1.07 -33.49
CA GLY A 149 -12.04 -2.47 -33.84
C GLY A 149 -11.19 -3.43 -33.00
N ASN A 150 -11.62 -4.68 -32.91
CA ASN A 150 -10.96 -5.70 -32.12
C ASN A 150 -9.73 -6.26 -32.86
N ILE A 151 -8.64 -6.57 -32.12
CA ILE A 151 -7.41 -7.18 -32.66
C ILE A 151 -7.68 -8.56 -33.27
N SER A 152 -8.66 -9.31 -32.75
CA SER A 152 -9.01 -10.64 -33.22
C SER A 152 -9.65 -10.70 -34.62
N GLU A 153 -9.89 -9.55 -35.25
CA GLU A 153 -10.62 -9.45 -36.52
C GLU A 153 -9.72 -9.45 -37.78
N GLY A 154 -8.55 -10.11 -37.72
CA GLY A 154 -7.79 -10.40 -38.93
C GLY A 154 -7.12 -9.18 -39.58
N LEU A 155 -6.51 -8.29 -38.78
CA LEU A 155 -5.73 -7.17 -39.30
C LEU A 155 -4.39 -7.57 -39.92
N GLU A 156 -3.91 -8.78 -39.73
CA GLU A 156 -2.71 -9.28 -40.36
C GLU A 156 -2.87 -9.33 -41.89
N GLY A 157 -1.83 -8.93 -42.59
CA GLY A 157 -1.87 -8.76 -44.06
C GLY A 157 -2.47 -7.42 -44.54
N SER A 158 -3.10 -6.65 -43.64
CA SER A 158 -3.69 -5.36 -43.99
C SER A 158 -2.65 -4.35 -44.42
N ASN A 159 -2.98 -3.56 -45.45
CA ASN A 159 -2.15 -2.46 -45.89
C ASN A 159 -2.25 -1.30 -44.90
N ILE A 160 -1.09 -0.73 -44.56
CA ILE A 160 -0.94 0.41 -43.65
C ILE A 160 -0.15 1.54 -44.30
N TYR A 161 -0.27 2.72 -43.69
CA TYR A 161 0.67 3.81 -43.90
C TYR A 161 1.06 4.44 -42.58
N ILE A 162 2.26 5.04 -42.56
CA ILE A 162 2.83 5.74 -41.41
C ILE A 162 3.16 7.15 -41.84
N THR A 163 2.80 8.12 -41.01
CA THR A 163 3.13 9.53 -41.19
C THR A 163 4.19 9.93 -40.18
N GLN A 164 5.36 10.39 -40.61
CA GLN A 164 6.55 10.46 -39.78
C GLN A 164 7.48 11.64 -40.12
N PHE A 165 8.38 11.98 -39.18
CA PHE A 165 9.46 12.95 -39.38
C PHE A 165 10.82 12.23 -39.32
N PRO A 166 11.24 11.50 -40.37
CA PRO A 166 12.51 10.79 -40.37
C PRO A 166 13.66 11.78 -40.20
N LYS A 167 14.66 11.44 -39.38
CA LYS A 167 15.79 12.29 -38.97
C LYS A 167 15.37 13.65 -38.39
N GLY A 168 14.10 13.83 -38.06
CA GLY A 168 13.53 15.07 -37.61
C GLY A 168 13.51 16.15 -38.71
N GLU A 169 13.49 15.75 -39.98
CA GLU A 169 13.41 16.61 -41.15
C GLU A 169 11.94 16.89 -41.54
N ASN A 170 11.60 16.73 -42.82
CA ASN A 170 10.27 17.00 -43.35
C ASN A 170 9.30 15.85 -43.08
N LEU A 171 8.01 16.15 -42.97
CA LEU A 171 6.94 15.18 -42.88
C LEU A 171 6.92 14.28 -44.11
N THR A 172 6.97 12.96 -43.89
CA THR A 172 6.93 11.95 -44.96
C THR A 172 5.86 10.89 -44.68
N TYR A 173 5.54 10.12 -45.71
CA TYR A 173 4.64 9.00 -45.66
C TYR A 173 5.35 7.74 -46.14
N SER A 174 5.18 6.65 -45.41
CA SER A 174 5.61 5.32 -45.84
C SER A 174 4.44 4.35 -45.87
N LYS A 175 4.47 3.39 -46.77
CA LYS A 175 3.44 2.35 -46.90
C LYS A 175 4.04 0.98 -46.59
N GLY A 176 3.18 0.08 -46.08
CA GLY A 176 3.57 -1.28 -45.78
C GLY A 176 2.36 -2.14 -45.44
N LYS A 177 2.63 -3.29 -44.85
CA LYS A 177 1.62 -4.23 -44.38
C LYS A 177 1.90 -4.63 -42.94
N ILE A 178 0.84 -4.95 -42.20
CA ILE A 178 0.95 -5.64 -40.93
C ILE A 178 1.37 -7.06 -41.23
N ILE A 179 2.48 -7.51 -40.64
CA ILE A 179 2.98 -8.87 -40.79
C ILE A 179 2.37 -9.76 -39.70
N ARG A 180 2.35 -9.26 -38.45
CA ARG A 180 1.94 -10.01 -37.26
C ARG A 180 1.48 -9.05 -36.16
N ILE A 181 0.55 -9.52 -35.33
CA ILE A 181 0.11 -8.84 -34.10
C ILE A 181 0.20 -9.85 -32.96
N GLU A 182 1.08 -9.61 -31.99
CA GLU A 182 1.26 -10.43 -30.79
C GLU A 182 1.37 -9.55 -29.54
N ASN A 183 0.66 -9.88 -28.48
CA ASN A 183 0.76 -9.19 -27.18
C ASN A 183 0.72 -7.64 -27.28
N TYR A 184 -0.17 -7.12 -28.16
CA TYR A 184 -0.29 -5.68 -28.47
C TYR A 184 0.89 -5.04 -29.21
N GLU A 185 1.90 -5.81 -29.60
CA GLU A 185 2.93 -5.37 -30.54
C GLU A 185 2.50 -5.75 -31.96
N LEU A 186 2.60 -4.80 -32.88
CA LEU A 186 2.41 -5.05 -34.30
C LEU A 186 3.74 -4.97 -35.03
N THR A 187 4.02 -5.99 -35.85
CA THR A 187 5.18 -6.06 -36.74
C THR A 187 4.72 -5.62 -38.14
N HIS A 188 5.49 -4.75 -38.80
CA HIS A 188 5.18 -4.23 -40.14
C HIS A 188 6.42 -4.04 -41.00
N ASN A 189 6.24 -3.97 -42.32
CA ASN A 189 7.33 -3.80 -43.29
C ASN A 189 7.37 -2.40 -43.94
N SER A 190 6.73 -1.39 -43.32
CA SER A 190 6.84 -0.01 -43.79
C SER A 190 8.25 0.53 -43.57
N THR A 191 8.76 1.32 -44.49
CA THR A 191 10.08 1.95 -44.35
C THR A 191 10.03 3.06 -43.29
N THR A 192 10.95 3.02 -42.32
CA THR A 192 11.09 4.03 -41.26
C THR A 192 12.57 4.35 -41.06
N ASP A 193 12.87 5.50 -40.44
CA ASP A 193 14.25 5.95 -40.14
C ASP A 193 14.28 6.59 -38.75
N ILE A 194 15.47 6.93 -38.27
CA ILE A 194 15.69 7.65 -37.00
C ILE A 194 14.79 8.89 -36.95
N GLY A 195 14.11 9.12 -35.83
CA GLY A 195 13.14 10.21 -35.65
C GLY A 195 11.71 9.84 -36.01
N SER A 196 11.46 8.67 -36.58
CA SER A 196 10.13 8.14 -36.87
C SER A 196 9.42 7.57 -35.65
N SER A 197 10.14 7.36 -34.55
CA SER A 197 9.57 6.89 -33.27
C SER A 197 8.46 7.83 -32.79
N GLY A 198 7.31 7.26 -32.42
CA GLY A 198 6.12 7.99 -32.03
C GLY A 198 5.16 8.31 -33.18
N SER A 199 5.46 7.85 -34.40
CA SER A 199 4.61 8.07 -35.57
C SER A 199 3.33 7.26 -35.53
N PRO A 200 2.17 7.84 -35.87
CA PRO A 200 0.91 7.10 -35.95
C PRO A 200 0.90 6.14 -37.14
N ILE A 201 0.33 4.96 -36.90
CA ILE A 201 0.10 3.92 -37.89
C ILE A 201 -1.40 3.90 -38.22
N PHE A 202 -1.73 3.89 -39.51
CA PHE A 202 -3.10 3.92 -40.03
C PHE A 202 -3.34 2.73 -40.95
N LEU A 203 -4.57 2.23 -40.97
CA LEU A 203 -5.00 1.35 -42.05
C LEU A 203 -5.13 2.13 -43.36
N GLN A 204 -4.83 1.46 -44.48
CA GLN A 204 -5.02 2.07 -45.80
C GLN A 204 -6.49 2.49 -45.93
N ASN A 205 -6.72 3.68 -46.49
CA ASN A 205 -8.04 4.30 -46.66
C ASN A 205 -8.76 4.69 -45.35
N SER A 206 -8.09 4.68 -44.20
CA SER A 206 -8.59 5.17 -42.93
C SER A 206 -7.83 6.40 -42.44
N SER A 207 -8.48 7.24 -41.67
CA SER A 207 -7.86 8.31 -40.89
C SER A 207 -7.83 8.02 -39.38
N GLU A 208 -8.22 6.78 -39.01
CA GLU A 208 -8.18 6.32 -37.61
C GLU A 208 -6.82 5.69 -37.29
N VAL A 209 -6.26 6.03 -36.12
CA VAL A 209 -4.96 5.53 -35.68
C VAL A 209 -5.12 4.16 -35.05
N ILE A 210 -4.46 3.15 -35.62
CA ILE A 210 -4.45 1.78 -35.09
C ILE A 210 -3.30 1.54 -34.13
N GLY A 211 -2.18 2.22 -34.31
CA GLY A 211 -0.95 1.96 -33.55
C GLY A 211 0.03 3.14 -33.59
N ILE A 212 1.13 2.96 -32.87
CA ILE A 212 2.25 3.89 -32.82
C ILE A 212 3.54 3.15 -33.17
N HIS A 213 4.34 3.70 -34.07
CA HIS A 213 5.62 3.13 -34.45
C HIS A 213 6.63 3.24 -33.31
N LYS A 214 7.29 2.13 -32.96
CA LYS A 214 8.23 2.03 -31.85
C LYS A 214 9.67 2.16 -32.35
N GLN A 215 10.12 1.21 -33.16
CA GLN A 215 11.49 1.15 -33.65
C GLN A 215 11.66 0.23 -34.86
N ALA A 216 12.77 0.39 -35.56
CA ALA A 216 13.21 -0.52 -36.61
C ALA A 216 13.88 -1.77 -36.00
N HIS A 217 13.74 -2.92 -36.66
CA HIS A 217 14.50 -4.12 -36.31
C HIS A 217 15.94 -4.02 -36.86
N GLU A 218 16.94 -4.23 -36.01
CA GLU A 218 18.37 -4.05 -36.40
C GLU A 218 18.84 -4.99 -37.53
N LYS A 219 18.24 -6.18 -37.70
CA LYS A 219 18.71 -7.25 -38.58
C LYS A 219 17.69 -7.77 -39.58
N LYS A 220 16.43 -7.31 -39.55
CA LYS A 220 15.36 -7.74 -40.44
C LYS A 220 14.67 -6.54 -41.09
N PRO A 221 14.09 -6.70 -42.29
CA PRO A 221 13.31 -5.64 -42.94
C PRO A 221 11.91 -5.47 -42.30
N GLU A 222 11.84 -5.60 -41.01
CA GLU A 222 10.63 -5.52 -40.21
C GLU A 222 10.79 -4.40 -39.20
N ASN A 223 9.69 -3.75 -38.83
CA ASN A 223 9.64 -2.70 -37.84
C ASN A 223 8.54 -3.01 -36.83
N TYR A 224 8.68 -2.47 -35.64
CA TYR A 224 7.75 -2.69 -34.54
C TYR A 224 6.91 -1.45 -34.24
N GLY A 225 5.67 -1.68 -33.85
CA GLY A 225 4.78 -0.66 -33.31
C GLY A 225 3.92 -1.24 -32.20
N ASN A 226 3.31 -0.37 -31.42
CA ASN A 226 2.38 -0.75 -30.39
C ASN A 226 0.94 -0.48 -30.85
N PHE A 227 0.06 -1.44 -30.65
CA PHE A 227 -1.36 -1.32 -30.94
C PHE A 227 -2.05 -0.46 -29.87
N LEU A 228 -2.84 0.53 -30.29
CA LEU A 228 -3.39 1.52 -29.35
C LEU A 228 -4.68 1.10 -28.65
N TYR A 229 -5.37 0.09 -29.12
CA TYR A 229 -6.66 -0.33 -28.57
C TYR A 229 -6.66 -0.53 -27.03
N PRO A 230 -5.70 -1.26 -26.40
CA PRO A 230 -5.70 -1.45 -24.95
C PRO A 230 -5.48 -0.13 -24.20
N ILE A 231 -4.65 0.77 -24.72
CA ILE A 231 -4.38 2.08 -24.14
C ILE A 231 -5.63 2.96 -24.20
N ILE A 232 -6.29 2.98 -25.36
CA ILE A 232 -7.53 3.74 -25.54
C ILE A 232 -8.64 3.22 -24.62
N LYS A 233 -8.77 1.88 -24.49
CA LYS A 233 -9.70 1.29 -23.52
C LYS A 233 -9.36 1.65 -22.09
N SER A 234 -8.09 1.60 -21.73
CA SER A 234 -7.60 2.03 -20.42
C SER A 234 -7.97 3.48 -20.12
N ILE A 235 -7.78 4.39 -21.07
CA ILE A 235 -8.14 5.80 -20.92
C ILE A 235 -9.67 5.99 -20.85
N LYS A 236 -10.45 5.25 -21.66
CA LYS A 236 -11.93 5.32 -21.66
C LYS A 236 -12.56 4.80 -20.37
N SER A 237 -11.94 3.81 -19.73
CA SER A 237 -12.42 3.24 -18.46
C SER A 237 -12.19 4.17 -17.25
N ASN A 238 -11.56 5.32 -17.45
CA ASN A 238 -11.39 6.35 -16.43
C ASN A 238 -12.77 6.81 -15.96
N ASN A 239 -13.24 6.26 -14.82
CA ASN A 239 -14.39 6.77 -14.10
C ASN A 239 -14.05 8.14 -13.49
N LYS A 240 -15.05 8.82 -12.91
CA LYS A 240 -14.93 10.17 -12.31
C LYS A 240 -13.76 10.34 -11.33
N ASN A 241 -13.14 9.26 -10.87
CA ASN A 241 -12.02 9.26 -9.91
C ASN A 241 -10.63 9.22 -10.56
N GLY A 242 -10.52 9.24 -11.90
CA GLY A 242 -9.25 9.24 -12.61
C GLY A 242 -8.45 7.94 -12.49
N VAL A 243 -9.13 6.83 -12.18
CA VAL A 243 -8.53 5.49 -12.12
C VAL A 243 -8.51 4.89 -13.53
N TYR A 244 -7.39 4.31 -13.97
CA TYR A 244 -7.28 3.64 -15.26
C TYR A 244 -6.69 2.24 -15.11
N TYR A 245 -7.02 1.36 -16.06
CA TYR A 245 -6.63 -0.04 -16.05
C TYR A 245 -5.82 -0.39 -17.30
N ILE A 246 -4.78 -1.18 -17.11
CA ILE A 246 -3.96 -1.76 -18.17
C ILE A 246 -3.96 -3.27 -17.98
N GLY A 247 -4.43 -4.03 -18.96
CA GLY A 247 -4.50 -5.49 -18.87
C GLY A 247 -5.53 -6.09 -19.82
N ASN A 248 -5.81 -7.36 -19.61
CA ASN A 248 -6.70 -8.13 -20.45
C ASN A 248 -8.19 -7.76 -20.22
N TRP A 249 -8.97 -7.83 -21.28
CA TRP A 249 -10.40 -7.56 -21.28
C TRP A 249 -11.17 -8.73 -21.87
N SER A 250 -12.32 -9.06 -21.31
CA SER A 250 -13.29 -9.99 -21.87
C SER A 250 -14.69 -9.39 -21.74
N ASN A 251 -15.46 -9.41 -22.84
CA ASN A 251 -16.83 -8.85 -22.89
C ASN A 251 -16.96 -7.42 -22.32
N GLY A 252 -15.94 -6.58 -22.54
CA GLY A 252 -15.92 -5.19 -22.06
C GLY A 252 -15.59 -5.01 -20.57
N MET A 253 -15.34 -6.09 -19.83
CA MET A 253 -14.94 -6.10 -18.42
C MET A 253 -13.47 -6.46 -18.28
N ARG A 254 -12.79 -5.94 -17.24
CA ARG A 254 -11.43 -6.33 -16.89
C ARG A 254 -11.41 -7.82 -16.58
N HIS A 255 -10.49 -8.56 -17.19
CA HIS A 255 -10.42 -10.01 -17.07
C HIS A 255 -8.98 -10.50 -17.26
N GLY A 256 -8.56 -11.60 -16.57
CA GLY A 256 -7.18 -12.08 -16.61
C GLY A 256 -6.20 -11.12 -15.94
N LYS A 257 -4.94 -11.14 -16.33
CA LYS A 257 -3.88 -10.30 -15.73
C LYS A 257 -4.05 -8.82 -16.07
N GLY A 258 -3.76 -7.94 -15.09
CA GLY A 258 -3.77 -6.50 -15.31
C GLY A 258 -3.39 -5.68 -14.10
N THR A 259 -3.20 -4.38 -14.34
CA THR A 259 -2.82 -3.40 -13.33
C THR A 259 -3.79 -2.22 -13.33
N LEU A 260 -4.22 -1.82 -12.16
CA LEU A 260 -5.07 -0.67 -11.92
C LEU A 260 -4.24 0.47 -11.32
N TYR A 261 -4.39 1.66 -11.87
CA TYR A 261 -3.62 2.85 -11.46
C TYR A 261 -4.53 3.98 -11.01
N ASN A 262 -4.05 4.83 -10.11
CA ASN A 262 -4.71 6.08 -9.76
C ASN A 262 -4.38 7.19 -10.78
N ARG A 263 -5.03 8.36 -10.64
CA ARG A 263 -4.83 9.53 -11.52
C ARG A 263 -3.37 10.00 -11.61
N LYS A 264 -2.56 9.79 -10.55
CA LYS A 264 -1.14 10.18 -10.50
C LYS A 264 -0.21 9.15 -11.15
N GLY A 265 -0.75 8.03 -11.63
CA GLY A 265 0.02 6.95 -12.20
C GLY A 265 0.57 5.95 -11.20
N ASN A 266 0.23 6.06 -9.92
CA ASN A 266 0.63 5.07 -8.93
C ASN A 266 -0.26 3.83 -9.03
N THR A 267 0.34 2.66 -8.92
CA THR A 267 -0.38 1.39 -8.89
C THR A 267 -1.32 1.32 -7.69
N ILE A 268 -2.57 0.91 -7.92
CA ILE A 268 -3.56 0.56 -6.90
C ILE A 268 -3.59 -0.95 -6.70
N TYR A 269 -3.62 -1.70 -7.80
CA TYR A 269 -3.68 -3.16 -7.79
C TYR A 269 -2.96 -3.73 -9.01
N GLU A 270 -2.28 -4.85 -8.79
CA GLU A 270 -1.64 -5.66 -9.82
C GLU A 270 -1.98 -7.13 -9.56
N GLY A 271 -2.59 -7.82 -10.53
CA GLY A 271 -3.00 -9.21 -10.34
C GLY A 271 -4.06 -9.67 -11.33
N ASP A 272 -4.80 -10.69 -10.93
CA ASP A 272 -5.88 -11.27 -11.73
C ASP A 272 -7.19 -10.52 -11.56
N PHE A 273 -7.98 -10.51 -12.63
CA PHE A 273 -9.32 -9.93 -12.68
C PHE A 273 -10.31 -10.93 -13.26
N ILE A 274 -11.51 -11.00 -12.69
CA ILE A 274 -12.67 -11.68 -13.29
C ILE A 274 -13.87 -10.72 -13.21
N ASN A 275 -14.41 -10.36 -14.38
CA ASN A 275 -15.60 -9.50 -14.50
C ASN A 275 -15.50 -8.23 -13.64
N ASP A 276 -14.43 -7.45 -13.85
CA ASP A 276 -14.11 -6.19 -13.15
C ASP A 276 -13.71 -6.30 -11.68
N LYS A 277 -13.64 -7.51 -11.11
CA LYS A 277 -13.25 -7.74 -9.71
C LYS A 277 -11.84 -8.30 -9.61
N PHE A 278 -11.14 -7.98 -8.54
CA PHE A 278 -9.89 -8.63 -8.19
C PHE A 278 -10.15 -10.10 -7.87
N GLU A 279 -9.28 -10.97 -8.36
CA GLU A 279 -9.42 -12.42 -8.22
C GLU A 279 -8.04 -13.07 -8.13
N GLY A 280 -7.94 -14.27 -7.54
CA GLY A 280 -6.69 -15.02 -7.47
C GLY A 280 -5.57 -14.26 -6.75
N ASP A 281 -4.32 -14.44 -7.20
CA ASP A 281 -3.17 -13.80 -6.59
C ASP A 281 -3.02 -12.35 -7.08
N GLY A 282 -2.76 -11.44 -6.14
CA GLY A 282 -2.60 -10.02 -6.46
C GLY A 282 -1.88 -9.23 -5.39
N LYS A 283 -1.51 -8.00 -5.77
CA LYS A 283 -0.88 -7.00 -4.92
C LYS A 283 -1.70 -5.72 -4.92
N TYR A 284 -2.11 -5.26 -3.75
CA TYR A 284 -2.90 -4.05 -3.57
C TYR A 284 -2.13 -3.02 -2.77
N TYR A 285 -2.15 -1.76 -3.20
CA TYR A 285 -1.46 -0.65 -2.57
C TYR A 285 -2.45 0.37 -2.02
N TRP A 286 -2.30 0.73 -0.74
CA TRP A 286 -3.05 1.82 -0.13
C TRP A 286 -2.36 3.17 -0.35
N GLU A 287 -3.13 4.23 -0.24
CA GLU A 287 -2.62 5.60 -0.43
C GLU A 287 -1.55 6.02 0.60
N ASP A 288 -1.57 5.43 1.78
CA ASP A 288 -0.58 5.66 2.84
C ASP A 288 0.77 4.94 2.61
N GLY A 289 0.86 4.19 1.51
CA GLY A 289 2.05 3.45 1.08
C GLY A 289 2.17 2.05 1.69
N GLN A 290 1.22 1.60 2.51
CA GLN A 290 1.11 0.19 2.87
C GLN A 290 0.70 -0.63 1.65
N TYR A 291 0.95 -1.95 1.66
CA TYR A 291 0.49 -2.82 0.58
C TYR A 291 0.20 -4.24 1.07
N TYR A 292 -0.67 -4.93 0.35
CA TYR A 292 -1.04 -6.32 0.57
C TYR A 292 -0.56 -7.18 -0.59
N ILE A 293 -0.08 -8.36 -0.29
CA ILE A 293 0.22 -9.42 -1.27
C ILE A 293 -0.51 -10.67 -0.82
N GLY A 294 -1.38 -11.22 -1.66
CA GLY A 294 -2.14 -12.42 -1.31
C GLY A 294 -3.31 -12.65 -2.24
N GLN A 295 -4.21 -13.53 -1.80
CA GLN A 295 -5.35 -13.96 -2.58
C GLN A 295 -6.54 -13.00 -2.48
N PHE A 296 -7.29 -12.92 -3.58
CA PHE A 296 -8.53 -12.17 -3.69
C PHE A 296 -9.65 -13.09 -4.19
N LEU A 297 -10.85 -12.85 -3.71
CA LEU A 297 -12.07 -13.50 -4.15
C LEU A 297 -13.18 -12.46 -4.28
N ASN A 298 -13.75 -12.31 -5.49
CA ASN A 298 -14.82 -11.34 -5.78
C ASN A 298 -14.47 -9.88 -5.40
N GLY A 299 -13.21 -9.47 -5.53
CA GLY A 299 -12.74 -8.11 -5.23
C GLY A 299 -12.30 -7.87 -3.79
N LEU A 300 -12.39 -8.88 -2.91
CA LEU A 300 -12.07 -8.78 -1.49
C LEU A 300 -10.86 -9.66 -1.16
N LYS A 301 -10.01 -9.24 -0.21
CA LYS A 301 -8.93 -10.07 0.33
C LYS A 301 -9.53 -11.35 0.90
N HIS A 302 -8.93 -12.49 0.53
CA HIS A 302 -9.39 -13.82 0.91
C HIS A 302 -8.21 -14.79 0.97
N GLY A 303 -8.35 -15.93 1.71
CA GLY A 303 -7.28 -16.91 1.77
C GLY A 303 -6.02 -16.39 2.42
N LYS A 304 -4.86 -16.87 1.99
CA LYS A 304 -3.55 -16.48 2.56
C LYS A 304 -3.07 -15.13 2.01
N GLY A 305 -2.47 -14.30 2.89
CA GLY A 305 -1.89 -13.04 2.47
C GLY A 305 -1.02 -12.35 3.51
N ILE A 306 -0.29 -11.33 3.05
CA ILE A 306 0.65 -10.56 3.86
C ILE A 306 0.37 -9.07 3.66
N ILE A 307 0.22 -8.34 4.75
CA ILE A 307 0.20 -6.87 4.73
C ILE A 307 1.58 -6.36 5.13
N TYR A 308 2.05 -5.36 4.41
CA TYR A 308 3.32 -4.69 4.67
C TYR A 308 3.09 -3.22 5.08
N TYR A 309 3.91 -2.73 5.98
CA TYR A 309 4.10 -1.30 6.17
C TYR A 309 4.76 -0.66 4.95
N LYS A 310 4.65 0.66 4.79
CA LYS A 310 5.25 1.39 3.67
C LYS A 310 6.78 1.27 3.57
N ASN A 311 7.45 0.90 4.65
CA ASN A 311 8.90 0.66 4.68
C ASN A 311 9.29 -0.77 4.28
N GLY A 312 8.32 -1.61 3.86
CA GLY A 312 8.54 -2.97 3.44
C GLY A 312 8.59 -4.02 4.56
N HIS A 313 8.50 -3.62 5.84
CA HIS A 313 8.39 -4.59 6.92
C HIS A 313 6.99 -5.21 6.96
N ILE A 314 6.92 -6.50 7.32
CA ILE A 314 5.65 -7.20 7.50
C ILE A 314 4.86 -6.55 8.64
N LYS A 315 3.57 -6.31 8.42
CA LYS A 315 2.61 -5.88 9.41
C LYS A 315 1.74 -7.05 9.89
N TYR A 316 1.29 -7.88 8.96
CA TYR A 316 0.47 -9.06 9.22
C TYR A 316 0.76 -10.15 8.20
N GLU A 317 0.75 -11.39 8.63
CA GLU A 317 0.83 -12.59 7.81
C GLU A 317 -0.16 -13.61 8.34
N GLY A 318 -1.09 -14.08 7.50
CA GLY A 318 -2.12 -15.04 7.93
C GLY A 318 -3.29 -15.15 6.96
N ASP A 319 -4.42 -15.61 7.49
CA ASP A 319 -5.64 -15.82 6.72
C ASP A 319 -6.52 -14.58 6.65
N PHE A 320 -7.29 -14.49 5.57
CA PHE A 320 -8.27 -13.44 5.32
C PHE A 320 -9.61 -14.05 4.89
N ILE A 321 -10.70 -13.52 5.41
CA ILE A 321 -12.06 -13.78 4.91
C ILE A 321 -12.76 -12.44 4.72
N LYS A 322 -13.14 -12.12 3.47
CA LYS A 322 -13.88 -10.89 3.10
C LYS A 322 -13.28 -9.64 3.75
N GLU A 323 -12.00 -9.38 3.46
CA GLU A 323 -11.20 -8.25 3.96
C GLU A 323 -10.66 -8.39 5.39
N ASN A 324 -11.29 -9.17 6.26
CA ASN A 324 -10.92 -9.29 7.67
C ASN A 324 -9.79 -10.30 7.87
N LEU A 325 -8.94 -10.03 8.88
CA LEU A 325 -8.01 -11.04 9.41
C LEU A 325 -8.83 -12.15 10.05
N GLU A 326 -8.48 -13.39 9.74
CA GLU A 326 -9.25 -14.55 10.17
C GLU A 326 -8.30 -15.74 10.44
N GLY A 327 -8.71 -16.68 11.30
CA GLY A 327 -7.90 -17.85 11.58
C GLY A 327 -6.56 -17.52 12.23
N ASP A 328 -5.56 -18.38 11.99
CA ASP A 328 -4.24 -18.21 12.58
C ASP A 328 -3.39 -17.19 11.80
N GLY A 329 -2.75 -16.28 12.54
CA GLY A 329 -1.93 -15.25 11.95
C GLY A 329 -0.87 -14.66 12.87
N LYS A 330 0.03 -13.88 12.29
CA LYS A 330 1.08 -13.16 12.98
C LYS A 330 0.99 -11.66 12.67
N TYR A 331 0.90 -10.84 13.72
CA TYR A 331 0.80 -9.39 13.60
C TYR A 331 1.98 -8.70 14.26
N TYR A 332 2.67 -7.83 13.53
CA TYR A 332 3.83 -7.08 14.01
C TYR A 332 3.44 -5.62 14.30
N TYR A 333 3.68 -5.17 15.52
CA TYR A 333 3.43 -3.79 15.92
C TYR A 333 4.61 -2.88 15.56
N LYS A 334 4.35 -1.59 15.42
CA LYS A 334 5.39 -0.61 15.10
C LYS A 334 6.48 -0.47 16.17
N ASN A 335 6.19 -0.82 17.43
CA ASN A 335 7.15 -0.81 18.54
C ASN A 335 8.08 -2.03 18.54
N GLY A 336 7.90 -2.97 17.59
CA GLY A 336 8.67 -4.18 17.45
C GLY A 336 8.12 -5.40 18.23
N GLU A 337 7.09 -5.23 19.03
CA GLU A 337 6.34 -6.35 19.59
C GLU A 337 5.58 -7.08 18.50
N TYR A 338 5.18 -8.34 18.74
CA TYR A 338 4.34 -9.06 17.79
C TYR A 338 3.42 -10.06 18.50
N TYR A 339 2.30 -10.37 17.84
CA TYR A 339 1.32 -11.33 18.27
C TYR A 339 1.31 -12.55 17.33
N ILE A 340 1.18 -13.73 17.86
CA ILE A 340 0.91 -14.97 17.13
C ILE A 340 -0.31 -15.60 17.76
N GLY A 341 -1.36 -15.87 16.98
CA GLY A 341 -2.58 -16.48 17.49
C GLY A 341 -3.75 -16.34 16.54
N HIS A 342 -4.92 -16.61 17.05
CA HIS A 342 -6.15 -16.65 16.30
C HIS A 342 -6.78 -15.26 16.15
N PHE A 343 -7.35 -14.98 14.98
CA PHE A 343 -8.12 -13.79 14.63
C PHE A 343 -9.54 -14.18 14.25
N LEU A 344 -10.48 -13.35 14.63
CA LEU A 344 -11.90 -13.44 14.25
C LEU A 344 -12.39 -12.04 13.91
N ASN A 345 -12.93 -11.84 12.69
CA ASN A 345 -13.43 -10.55 12.22
C ASN A 345 -12.42 -9.39 12.37
N GLY A 346 -11.14 -9.65 12.16
CA GLY A 346 -10.08 -8.64 12.21
C GLY A 346 -9.51 -8.36 13.60
N GLN A 347 -10.02 -9.01 14.65
CA GLN A 347 -9.62 -8.85 16.04
C GLN A 347 -8.96 -10.12 16.58
N ARG A 348 -8.03 -9.99 17.53
CA ARG A 348 -7.47 -11.13 18.24
C ARG A 348 -8.59 -11.77 19.06
N ASP A 349 -8.80 -13.07 18.86
CA ASP A 349 -9.83 -13.85 19.53
C ASP A 349 -9.36 -15.29 19.73
N GLY A 350 -9.76 -15.97 20.81
CA GLY A 350 -9.27 -17.31 21.14
C GLY A 350 -7.85 -17.31 21.74
N LYS A 351 -7.06 -18.34 21.46
CA LYS A 351 -5.71 -18.50 22.02
C LYS A 351 -4.66 -17.69 21.24
N GLY A 352 -3.70 -17.08 21.98
CA GLY A 352 -2.60 -16.37 21.35
C GLY A 352 -1.48 -15.98 22.30
N THR A 353 -0.37 -15.53 21.70
CA THR A 353 0.85 -15.14 22.41
C THR A 353 1.34 -13.79 21.92
N ILE A 354 1.59 -12.86 22.83
CA ILE A 354 2.27 -11.59 22.53
C ILE A 354 3.74 -11.76 22.93
N TYR A 355 4.62 -11.25 22.08
CA TYR A 355 6.05 -11.24 22.30
C TYR A 355 6.57 -9.80 22.40
N TYR A 356 7.54 -9.60 23.26
CA TYR A 356 8.37 -8.40 23.25
C TYR A 356 9.22 -8.33 21.99
N LYS A 357 9.75 -7.17 21.66
CA LYS A 357 10.66 -6.95 20.51
C LYS A 357 11.92 -7.82 20.53
N ASN A 358 12.34 -8.30 21.70
CA ASN A 358 13.49 -9.20 21.86
C ASN A 358 13.14 -10.68 21.69
N GLY A 359 11.88 -11.01 21.33
CA GLY A 359 11.39 -12.37 21.11
C GLY A 359 10.98 -13.12 22.37
N LYS A 360 11.10 -12.54 23.58
CA LYS A 360 10.58 -13.17 24.79
C LYS A 360 9.07 -13.04 24.86
N ILE A 361 8.41 -14.05 25.45
CA ILE A 361 6.96 -14.01 25.68
C ILE A 361 6.62 -12.89 26.66
N LYS A 362 5.62 -12.08 26.31
CA LYS A 362 5.00 -11.06 27.14
C LYS A 362 3.69 -11.53 27.74
N TYR A 363 2.86 -12.17 26.92
CA TYR A 363 1.59 -12.73 27.33
C TYR A 363 1.28 -14.00 26.53
N GLU A 364 0.73 -14.98 27.19
CA GLU A 364 0.20 -16.21 26.59
C GLU A 364 -1.13 -16.55 27.25
N GLY A 365 -2.21 -16.68 26.47
CA GLY A 365 -3.52 -16.94 27.04
C GLY A 365 -4.67 -16.69 26.09
N ASP A 366 -5.83 -16.42 26.67
CA ASP A 366 -7.08 -16.17 25.96
C ASP A 366 -7.23 -14.71 25.55
N PHE A 367 -7.83 -14.49 24.38
CA PHE A 367 -8.20 -13.19 23.84
C PHE A 367 -9.68 -13.18 23.46
N LYS A 368 -10.30 -12.04 23.60
CA LYS A 368 -11.63 -11.74 23.09
C LYS A 368 -11.71 -10.30 22.64
N GLU A 369 -12.10 -10.07 21.38
CA GLU A 369 -12.25 -8.72 20.82
C GLU A 369 -11.03 -7.81 21.10
N ASP A 370 -9.81 -8.29 20.75
CA ASP A 370 -8.52 -7.62 20.96
C ASP A 370 -8.04 -7.49 22.41
N LYS A 371 -8.79 -7.96 23.40
CA LYS A 371 -8.45 -7.87 24.82
C LYS A 371 -7.99 -9.23 25.35
N THR A 372 -7.05 -9.22 26.32
CA THR A 372 -6.78 -10.42 27.08
C THR A 372 -7.98 -10.72 27.99
N GLU A 373 -8.42 -11.97 27.95
CA GLU A 373 -9.63 -12.45 28.63
C GLU A 373 -9.39 -13.87 29.17
N GLY A 374 -10.21 -14.33 30.14
CA GLY A 374 -10.10 -15.71 30.63
C GLY A 374 -8.76 -15.99 31.30
N ASN A 375 -8.16 -17.15 31.02
CA ASN A 375 -6.93 -17.57 31.66
C ASN A 375 -5.69 -17.21 30.84
N GLY A 376 -4.65 -16.70 31.52
CA GLY A 376 -3.42 -16.34 30.84
C GLY A 376 -2.21 -16.22 31.79
N LYS A 377 -1.04 -16.11 31.16
CA LYS A 377 0.23 -15.79 31.80
C LYS A 377 0.79 -14.51 31.23
N PHE A 378 1.04 -13.52 32.08
CA PHE A 378 1.72 -12.26 31.70
C PHE A 378 3.11 -12.23 32.33
N ILE A 379 4.13 -11.90 31.57
CA ILE A 379 5.53 -11.85 32.01
C ILE A 379 6.02 -10.40 31.83
N TRP A 380 6.44 -9.76 32.90
CA TRP A 380 7.04 -8.41 32.84
C TRP A 380 8.47 -8.45 32.29
N GLU A 381 8.98 -7.32 31.86
CA GLU A 381 10.33 -7.23 31.27
C GLU A 381 11.45 -7.62 32.26
N ASP A 382 11.26 -7.41 33.57
CA ASP A 382 12.18 -7.79 34.65
C ASP A 382 12.19 -9.30 34.95
N GLY A 383 11.23 -10.05 34.36
CA GLY A 383 11.09 -11.50 34.49
C GLY A 383 10.15 -11.97 35.59
N GLU A 384 9.55 -11.07 36.38
CA GLU A 384 8.41 -11.45 37.24
C GLU A 384 7.22 -11.81 36.34
N TYR A 385 6.27 -12.58 36.83
CA TYR A 385 5.12 -12.99 36.03
C TYR A 385 3.86 -13.26 36.86
N TYR A 386 2.72 -13.11 36.19
CA TYR A 386 1.39 -13.42 36.71
C TYR A 386 0.78 -14.58 35.93
N ILE A 387 0.12 -15.49 36.66
CA ILE A 387 -0.73 -16.54 36.08
C ILE A 387 -2.09 -16.45 36.74
N GLY A 388 -3.14 -16.25 35.95
CA GLY A 388 -4.49 -16.10 36.49
C GLY A 388 -5.51 -15.69 35.46
N GLN A 389 -6.61 -15.14 35.96
CA GLN A 389 -7.72 -14.66 35.14
C GLN A 389 -7.52 -13.25 34.71
N PHE A 390 -7.98 -12.93 33.50
CA PHE A 390 -8.02 -11.60 32.89
C PHE A 390 -9.44 -11.24 32.52
N LEU A 391 -9.75 -9.97 32.65
CA LEU A 391 -11.01 -9.36 32.20
C LEU A 391 -10.70 -7.98 31.61
N ASN A 392 -11.05 -7.77 30.34
CA ASN A 392 -10.79 -6.51 29.62
C ASN A 392 -9.32 -6.06 29.68
N SER A 393 -8.37 -6.97 29.47
CA SER A 393 -6.92 -6.75 29.50
C SER A 393 -6.33 -6.39 30.86
N GLN A 394 -7.01 -6.68 31.94
CA GLN A 394 -6.57 -6.48 33.31
C GLN A 394 -6.63 -7.80 34.09
N SER A 395 -5.70 -8.01 35.02
CA SER A 395 -5.82 -9.12 35.95
C SER A 395 -7.08 -8.99 36.81
N HIS A 396 -7.82 -10.09 36.92
CA HIS A 396 -9.12 -10.12 37.59
C HIS A 396 -9.40 -11.51 38.15
N GLY A 397 -10.25 -11.63 39.18
CA GLY A 397 -10.56 -12.95 39.79
C GLY A 397 -9.36 -13.55 40.50
N LYS A 398 -9.18 -14.86 40.40
CA LYS A 398 -8.08 -15.58 41.06
C LYS A 398 -6.80 -15.56 40.23
N GLY A 399 -5.65 -15.33 40.91
CA GLY A 399 -4.35 -15.34 40.24
C GLY A 399 -3.17 -15.43 41.19
N ILE A 400 -2.00 -15.72 40.61
CA ILE A 400 -0.75 -15.86 41.34
C ILE A 400 0.32 -15.01 40.65
N GLU A 401 0.96 -14.14 41.40
CA GLU A 401 2.18 -13.46 40.96
C GLU A 401 3.42 -14.23 41.44
N TYR A 402 4.45 -14.22 40.62
CA TYR A 402 5.71 -14.88 40.88
C TYR A 402 6.89 -13.90 40.75
N TYR A 403 7.85 -14.07 41.58
CA TYR A 403 9.18 -13.48 41.37
C TYR A 403 9.85 -14.12 40.16
N LYS A 404 10.90 -13.48 39.64
CA LYS A 404 11.66 -13.95 38.47
C LYS A 404 12.35 -15.30 38.64
N ASP A 405 12.58 -15.72 39.91
CA ASP A 405 13.15 -17.01 40.26
C ASP A 405 12.10 -18.14 40.36
N GLY A 406 10.85 -17.82 40.13
CA GLY A 406 9.73 -18.76 40.16
C GLY A 406 9.07 -18.95 41.51
N ASN A 407 9.55 -18.28 42.58
CA ASN A 407 8.89 -18.31 43.89
C ASN A 407 7.60 -17.49 43.86
N ILE A 408 6.58 -17.94 44.58
CA ILE A 408 5.31 -17.21 44.70
C ILE A 408 5.56 -15.89 45.43
N LYS A 409 5.05 -14.79 44.85
CA LYS A 409 5.04 -13.46 45.42
C LYS A 409 3.69 -13.13 46.04
N TYR A 410 2.60 -13.41 45.34
CA TYR A 410 1.23 -13.22 45.79
C TYR A 410 0.33 -14.32 45.25
N ASP A 411 -0.60 -14.80 46.09
CA ASP A 411 -1.66 -15.74 45.73
C ASP A 411 -2.97 -15.24 46.30
N GLY A 412 -3.93 -14.87 45.47
CA GLY A 412 -5.20 -14.30 45.94
C GLY A 412 -6.10 -13.74 44.84
N ASP A 413 -6.97 -12.82 45.27
CA ASP A 413 -7.92 -12.19 44.41
C ASP A 413 -7.36 -10.91 43.78
N PHE A 414 -7.83 -10.60 42.55
CA PHE A 414 -7.47 -9.42 41.78
C PHE A 414 -8.72 -8.71 41.25
N ILE A 415 -8.73 -7.39 41.28
CA ILE A 415 -9.69 -6.54 40.58
C ILE A 415 -8.91 -5.40 39.89
N LYS A 416 -8.99 -5.34 38.55
CA LYS A 416 -8.36 -4.28 37.74
C LYS A 416 -6.88 -4.07 38.08
N ASP A 417 -6.08 -5.13 37.97
CA ASP A 417 -4.65 -5.19 38.21
C ASP A 417 -4.23 -4.93 39.67
N LYS A 418 -5.16 -4.97 40.61
CA LYS A 418 -4.89 -4.75 42.03
C LYS A 418 -5.26 -5.95 42.86
N HIS A 419 -4.46 -6.21 43.90
CA HIS A 419 -4.83 -7.21 44.94
C HIS A 419 -6.14 -6.76 45.60
N GLU A 420 -7.06 -7.70 45.78
CA GLU A 420 -8.37 -7.47 46.37
C GLU A 420 -8.81 -8.70 47.17
N GLY A 421 -9.78 -8.53 48.10
CA GLY A 421 -10.30 -9.64 48.89
C GLY A 421 -9.24 -10.36 49.70
N ASN A 422 -9.25 -11.68 49.72
CA ASN A 422 -8.29 -12.47 50.50
C ASN A 422 -7.08 -12.87 49.68
N GLY A 423 -5.87 -12.69 50.28
CA GLY A 423 -4.63 -13.05 49.61
C GLY A 423 -3.49 -13.37 50.56
N LYS A 424 -2.47 -14.05 50.01
CA LYS A 424 -1.21 -14.33 50.66
C LYS A 424 -0.09 -13.65 49.89
N TYR A 425 0.64 -12.74 50.53
CA TYR A 425 1.84 -12.11 49.98
C TYR A 425 3.09 -12.64 50.68
N ILE A 426 4.11 -13.04 49.93
CA ILE A 426 5.36 -13.60 50.45
C ILE A 426 6.49 -12.63 50.02
N TRP A 427 7.17 -12.05 51.00
CA TRP A 427 8.33 -11.18 50.74
C TRP A 427 9.59 -12.00 50.41
N LYS A 428 10.59 -11.35 49.79
CA LYS A 428 11.84 -12.01 49.36
C LYS A 428 12.67 -12.56 50.54
N ASP A 429 12.50 -12.02 51.73
CA ASP A 429 13.15 -12.49 52.95
C ASP A 429 12.48 -13.74 53.58
N GLY A 430 11.33 -14.13 53.03
CA GLY A 430 10.54 -15.30 53.45
C GLY A 430 9.49 -14.98 54.49
N GLU A 431 9.35 -13.74 55.00
CA GLU A 431 8.16 -13.34 55.76
C GLU A 431 6.93 -13.36 54.83
N TYR A 432 5.74 -13.50 55.39
CA TYR A 432 4.53 -13.46 54.58
C TYR A 432 3.32 -12.91 55.32
N TYR A 433 2.40 -12.33 54.55
CA TYR A 433 1.10 -11.83 55.01
C TYR A 433 -0.02 -12.74 54.49
N ILE A 434 -1.02 -12.98 55.32
CA ILE A 434 -2.30 -13.60 54.95
C ILE A 434 -3.40 -12.69 55.49
N GLY A 435 -4.27 -12.21 54.64
CA GLY A 435 -5.38 -11.34 55.09
C GLY A 435 -6.09 -10.69 53.93
N GLU A 436 -6.86 -9.66 54.29
CA GLU A 436 -7.69 -8.90 53.34
C GLU A 436 -6.89 -7.82 52.64
N TYR A 437 -7.25 -7.58 51.39
CA TYR A 437 -6.76 -6.51 50.55
C TYR A 437 -7.93 -5.66 50.04
N PHE A 438 -7.69 -4.38 49.93
CA PHE A 438 -8.59 -3.43 49.30
C PHE A 438 -7.77 -2.47 48.46
N ASN A 439 -8.10 -2.40 47.16
CA ASN A 439 -7.48 -1.47 46.20
C ASN A 439 -5.94 -1.61 46.12
N GLY A 440 -5.40 -2.81 46.27
CA GLY A 440 -3.98 -3.16 46.23
C GLY A 440 -3.23 -3.07 47.55
N LEU A 441 -3.86 -2.60 48.61
CA LEU A 441 -3.27 -2.42 49.94
C LEU A 441 -3.85 -3.39 50.95
N ARG A 442 -3.05 -3.85 51.96
CA ARG A 442 -3.54 -4.63 53.08
C ARG A 442 -4.60 -3.81 53.81
N HIS A 443 -5.73 -4.44 54.07
CA HIS A 443 -6.89 -3.81 54.71
C HIS A 443 -7.66 -4.83 55.54
N GLY A 444 -8.55 -4.40 56.45
CA GLY A 444 -9.34 -5.33 57.25
C GLY A 444 -8.51 -6.19 58.17
N LYS A 445 -8.85 -7.46 58.28
CA LYS A 445 -8.15 -8.42 59.17
C LYS A 445 -7.02 -9.11 58.45
N GLY A 446 -5.87 -9.25 59.14
CA GLY A 446 -4.73 -9.97 58.59
C GLY A 446 -3.70 -10.40 59.58
N LYS A 447 -2.79 -11.28 59.12
CA LYS A 447 -1.67 -11.82 59.90
C LYS A 447 -0.37 -11.70 59.11
N ILE A 448 0.67 -11.21 59.75
CA ILE A 448 2.04 -11.31 59.25
C ILE A 448 2.74 -12.45 59.99
N TYR A 449 3.54 -13.19 59.24
CA TYR A 449 4.33 -14.29 59.78
C TYR A 449 5.80 -14.06 59.54
N TYR A 450 6.60 -14.41 60.48
CA TYR A 450 8.06 -14.56 60.29
C TYR A 450 8.33 -15.72 59.31
N LYS A 451 9.53 -15.76 58.74
CA LYS A 451 9.93 -16.82 57.78
C LYS A 451 9.90 -18.25 58.40
N ASN A 452 9.96 -18.38 59.73
CA ASN A 452 9.84 -19.66 60.43
C ASN A 452 8.38 -20.10 60.65
N GLY A 453 7.39 -19.31 60.18
CA GLY A 453 5.98 -19.60 60.29
C GLY A 453 5.30 -19.16 61.60
N HIS A 454 6.02 -18.53 62.53
CA HIS A 454 5.42 -17.94 63.71
C HIS A 454 4.72 -16.62 63.40
N ILE A 455 3.58 -16.35 64.05
CA ILE A 455 2.87 -15.09 63.86
C ILE A 455 3.70 -13.95 64.40
N LYS A 456 3.99 -12.94 63.56
CA LYS A 456 4.62 -11.68 63.90
C LYS A 456 3.59 -10.64 64.35
N TYR A 457 2.50 -10.51 63.57
CA TYR A 457 1.39 -9.60 63.86
C TYR A 457 0.08 -10.26 63.48
N GLU A 458 -0.93 -10.03 64.29
CA GLU A 458 -2.33 -10.38 63.98
C GLU A 458 -3.23 -9.24 64.43
N GLY A 459 -4.03 -8.68 63.53
CA GLY A 459 -4.88 -7.55 63.87
C GLY A 459 -5.49 -6.87 62.65
N ASP A 460 -5.88 -5.61 62.86
CA ASP A 460 -6.49 -4.76 61.84
C ASP A 460 -5.43 -4.05 61.01
N PHE A 461 -5.75 -3.88 59.72
CA PHE A 461 -4.98 -3.14 58.75
C PHE A 461 -5.81 -2.08 58.07
N LYS A 462 -5.21 -0.92 57.78
CA LYS A 462 -5.79 0.13 56.97
C LYS A 462 -4.70 0.74 56.09
N GLU A 463 -4.88 0.65 54.76
CA GLU A 463 -3.95 1.22 53.78
C GLU A 463 -2.48 0.80 54.09
N ASP A 464 -2.22 -0.51 54.15
CA ASP A 464 -0.94 -1.19 54.49
C ASP A 464 -0.42 -1.01 55.91
N LYS A 465 -1.12 -0.27 56.75
CA LYS A 465 -0.66 0.04 58.12
C LYS A 465 -1.44 -0.75 59.18
N PHE A 466 -0.77 -1.03 60.29
CA PHE A 466 -1.47 -1.52 61.49
C PHE A 466 -2.42 -0.45 61.98
N GLU A 467 -3.62 -0.80 62.23
CA GLU A 467 -4.69 0.11 62.71
C GLU A 467 -5.60 -0.69 63.65
N GLY A 468 -6.35 0.00 64.54
CA GLY A 468 -7.26 -0.67 65.44
C GLY A 468 -6.61 -1.65 66.40
N ASN A 469 -7.22 -2.79 66.67
CA ASN A 469 -6.70 -3.76 67.62
C ASN A 469 -5.77 -4.78 66.99
N GLY A 470 -4.63 -5.07 67.65
CA GLY A 470 -3.68 -6.03 67.17
C GLY A 470 -2.78 -6.61 68.24
N ARG A 471 -2.23 -7.78 67.89
CA ARG A 471 -1.16 -8.44 68.67
C ARG A 471 0.11 -8.49 67.86
N TYR A 472 1.19 -8.00 68.42
CA TYR A 472 2.53 -8.08 67.84
C TYR A 472 3.42 -8.95 68.71
N ASN A 473 4.01 -10.00 68.17
CA ASN A 473 4.96 -10.89 68.81
C ASN A 473 6.38 -10.52 68.37
N PHE A 474 7.22 -10.12 69.29
CA PHE A 474 8.62 -9.80 69.02
C PHE A 474 9.50 -11.07 68.97
N GLU A 475 10.60 -11.03 68.23
CA GLU A 475 11.50 -12.16 68.10
C GLU A 475 12.13 -12.62 69.45
N ASN A 476 12.27 -11.70 70.42
CA ASN A 476 12.74 -11.99 71.75
C ASN A 476 11.72 -12.73 72.66
N GLY A 477 10.53 -13.00 72.12
CA GLY A 477 9.44 -13.68 72.80
C GLY A 477 8.48 -12.77 73.60
N GLU A 478 8.78 -11.48 73.70
CA GLU A 478 7.83 -10.47 74.21
C GLU A 478 6.65 -10.30 73.23
N TYR A 479 5.51 -9.80 73.71
CA TYR A 479 4.39 -9.49 72.85
C TYR A 479 3.58 -8.32 73.38
N TYR A 480 3.00 -7.57 72.46
CA TYR A 480 2.06 -6.49 72.72
C TYR A 480 0.66 -6.84 72.26
N ILE A 481 -0.35 -6.51 73.03
CA ILE A 481 -1.77 -6.60 72.66
C ILE A 481 -2.38 -5.25 72.97
N GLY A 482 -2.94 -4.60 71.95
CA GLY A 482 -3.56 -3.28 72.15
C GLY A 482 -3.85 -2.56 70.83
N GLU A 483 -4.09 -1.29 70.99
CA GLU A 483 -4.50 -0.41 69.87
C GLU A 483 -3.29 0.10 69.07
N TYR A 484 -3.50 0.18 67.75
CA TYR A 484 -2.54 0.72 66.80
C TYR A 484 -3.16 1.84 66.00
N SER A 485 -2.38 2.83 65.67
CA SER A 485 -2.73 3.83 64.65
C SER A 485 -1.51 4.12 63.80
N LYS A 486 -1.62 3.97 62.49
CA LYS A 486 -0.57 4.22 61.49
C LYS A 486 0.76 3.51 61.83
N ASP A 487 0.71 2.21 62.07
CA ASP A 487 1.80 1.30 62.46
C ASP A 487 2.38 1.49 63.90
N GLN A 488 1.91 2.45 64.63
CA GLN A 488 2.40 2.78 65.97
C GLN A 488 1.39 2.29 67.05
N ARG A 489 1.88 1.78 68.16
CA ARG A 489 1.03 1.52 69.32
C ARG A 489 0.50 2.86 69.82
N ASN A 490 -0.82 3.00 69.81
CA ASN A 490 -1.48 4.27 70.13
C ASN A 490 -2.86 3.95 70.71
N GLY A 491 -3.12 4.35 71.95
CA GLY A 491 -4.29 4.00 72.73
C GLY A 491 -3.97 2.92 73.79
N LYS A 492 -4.97 2.20 74.24
CA LYS A 492 -4.85 1.24 75.34
C LYS A 492 -4.13 -0.04 74.88
N GLY A 493 -3.20 -0.51 75.72
CA GLY A 493 -2.50 -1.78 75.41
C GLY A 493 -1.70 -2.35 76.59
N ILE A 494 -1.28 -3.61 76.41
CA ILE A 494 -0.54 -4.39 77.38
C ILE A 494 0.69 -4.97 76.71
N LEU A 495 1.85 -4.69 77.29
CA LEU A 495 3.11 -5.33 76.90
C LEU A 495 3.45 -6.46 77.86
N TYR A 496 3.74 -7.62 77.35
CA TYR A 496 4.07 -8.84 78.12
C TYR A 496 5.55 -9.21 77.90
N ASP A 497 6.15 -9.82 78.92
CA ASP A 497 7.43 -10.48 78.78
C ASP A 497 7.32 -11.83 78.08
N LYS A 498 8.45 -12.51 77.82
CA LYS A 498 8.50 -13.83 77.16
C LYS A 498 7.84 -14.97 78.01
N ASN A 499 7.61 -14.75 79.30
CA ASN A 499 6.97 -15.68 80.19
C ASN A 499 5.46 -15.45 80.38
N GLY A 500 4.94 -14.38 79.72
CA GLY A 500 3.55 -13.97 79.79
C GLY A 500 3.22 -13.04 80.99
N ASN A 501 4.22 -12.50 81.69
CA ASN A 501 4.02 -11.52 82.75
C ASN A 501 3.84 -10.11 82.14
N ILE A 502 2.95 -9.32 82.74
CA ILE A 502 2.72 -7.93 82.31
C ILE A 502 3.94 -7.09 82.64
N LYS A 503 4.57 -6.46 81.63
CA LYS A 503 5.63 -5.47 81.77
C LYS A 503 5.10 -4.05 81.88
N TYR A 504 3.99 -3.78 81.15
CA TYR A 504 3.31 -2.51 81.12
C TYR A 504 1.85 -2.73 80.68
N GLU A 505 0.95 -2.06 81.38
CA GLU A 505 -0.47 -1.96 81.03
C GLU A 505 -0.88 -0.50 81.15
N GLY A 506 -1.43 0.10 80.08
CA GLY A 506 -1.86 1.46 80.07
C GLY A 506 -1.98 2.05 78.68
N GLU A 507 -1.85 3.37 78.62
CA GLU A 507 -1.98 4.11 77.39
C GLU A 507 -0.61 4.27 76.69
N PHE A 508 -0.64 4.06 75.36
CA PHE A 508 0.52 4.29 74.47
C PHE A 508 0.24 5.49 73.60
N ILE A 509 1.27 6.30 73.37
CA ILE A 509 1.26 7.42 72.42
C ILE A 509 2.50 7.34 71.56
N ASN A 510 2.30 7.08 70.20
CA ASN A 510 3.38 6.95 69.24
C ASN A 510 4.51 6.01 69.73
N ASP A 511 4.15 4.75 69.99
CA ASP A 511 5.01 3.68 70.53
C ASP A 511 5.56 3.81 71.94
N LYS A 512 5.33 4.93 72.58
CA LYS A 512 5.82 5.22 73.94
C LYS A 512 4.68 5.04 74.92
N PHE A 513 4.91 4.43 76.06
CA PHE A 513 3.92 4.39 77.14
C PHE A 513 3.83 5.75 77.82
N ASN A 514 2.60 6.19 78.00
CA ASN A 514 2.29 7.44 78.69
C ASN A 514 2.34 7.16 80.20
N LYS A 515 3.31 7.78 80.91
CA LYS A 515 3.47 7.60 82.37
C LYS A 515 2.42 8.34 83.14
#